data_fce65d9d935f15486fc129032152bf6b
#
_entry.id   fce65d9d935f15486fc129032152bf6b
#
_cell.length_a   1.000
_cell.length_b   1.000
_cell.length_c   1.000
_cell.angle_alpha   90.00
_cell.angle_beta   90.00
_cell.angle_gamma   90.00
#
_symmetry.space_group_name_H-M   'P 1'
#
loop_
_entity.id
_entity.type
_entity.pdbx_description
1 polymer ?
#
loop_
_entity_poly.entity_id
_entity_poly.type
_entity_poly.pdbx_seq_one_letter_code
_entity_poly.pdbx_strand_id
1 'polypeptide(L)'
;MYLIVTRTFPPEVGGMQNLMWGLARSLSKINLIKVIADYKEGHEEFDNSVSFSIERVKGIKILRKYRKSYLINEYLNKNPKIQCVIADHWKSLELIKTKNKKICLIHSKEINHIKGSRLNKKILEVLNNVDHVVANSNFTKKLAIDLGIDEQRIIVINPGVDPVTEIPKKDLSKAEEILKGKKQRLITVSRFEKRKNHEKVIMAIRNLKEIYPDIIYTCIGRGDDENLKKLVIELKLEEQIVFLRDVPNDLKNALVAKSNVFIMPSIIHKKSVEGFGIAFVEAAQYGIPSIGGKDGGAADAIIHDKTGIIVDGNNLDDIYSGIVDLLSENKFIEFGKAAKENSANFDWDKIIQKYLKILN
;
A
#
# COMPACT_ATOMS: atom_id res chain seq x y z
N MET A 1 -16.55 -4.83 21.72
CA MET A 1 -15.44 -3.88 21.67
C MET A 1 -14.23 -4.54 21.03
N TYR A 2 -13.50 -3.86 20.13
CA TYR A 2 -12.28 -4.35 19.53
C TYR A 2 -11.07 -3.52 19.98
N LEU A 3 -9.92 -4.18 20.14
CA LEU A 3 -8.64 -3.55 20.45
C LEU A 3 -7.72 -3.62 19.24
N ILE A 4 -7.33 -2.49 18.67
CA ILE A 4 -6.37 -2.40 17.57
C ILE A 4 -5.00 -2.07 18.14
N VAL A 5 -4.02 -2.89 17.82
CA VAL A 5 -2.64 -2.72 18.27
C VAL A 5 -1.75 -2.52 17.07
N THR A 6 -1.20 -1.33 16.91
CA THR A 6 -0.44 -0.99 15.71
C THR A 6 0.90 -0.33 16.01
N ARG A 7 1.84 -0.52 15.10
CA ARG A 7 3.15 0.16 15.12
C ARG A 7 3.15 1.41 14.26
N THR A 8 2.20 1.47 13.33
CA THR A 8 2.10 2.54 12.34
C THR A 8 0.67 3.06 12.29
N PHE A 9 0.47 4.35 12.60
CA PHE A 9 -0.84 4.98 12.60
C PHE A 9 -0.68 6.47 12.23
N PRO A 10 -1.70 7.14 11.67
CA PRO A 10 -1.62 8.58 11.44
C PRO A 10 -1.16 9.36 12.68
N PRO A 11 -0.54 10.54 12.50
CA PRO A 11 -0.55 11.38 11.31
C PRO A 11 0.50 11.01 10.24
N GLU A 12 1.36 10.02 10.47
CA GLU A 12 2.25 9.57 9.41
C GLU A 12 1.45 9.07 8.20
N VAL A 13 1.94 9.35 6.99
CA VAL A 13 1.32 8.95 5.73
C VAL A 13 2.06 7.76 5.13
N GLY A 14 1.31 6.75 4.70
CA GLY A 14 1.86 5.55 4.05
C GLY A 14 0.81 4.44 3.95
N GLY A 15 1.04 3.43 3.12
CA GLY A 15 0.07 2.37 2.87
C GLY A 15 -0.37 1.61 4.12
N MET A 16 0.56 1.35 5.06
CA MET A 16 0.24 0.69 6.34
C MET A 16 -0.59 1.59 7.25
N GLN A 17 -0.24 2.88 7.33
CA GLN A 17 -0.98 3.87 8.10
C GLN A 17 -2.41 4.02 7.59
N ASN A 18 -2.56 4.14 6.26
CA ASN A 18 -3.86 4.24 5.60
C ASN A 18 -4.72 2.98 5.84
N LEU A 19 -4.11 1.78 5.75
CA LEU A 19 -4.79 0.53 6.05
C LEU A 19 -5.31 0.48 7.49
N MET A 20 -4.45 0.77 8.47
CA MET A 20 -4.82 0.71 9.88
C MET A 20 -5.83 1.80 10.26
N TRP A 21 -5.71 2.98 9.66
CA TRP A 21 -6.69 4.05 9.78
C TRP A 21 -8.05 3.67 9.21
N GLY A 22 -8.09 3.20 7.96
CA GLY A 22 -9.33 2.81 7.31
C GLY A 22 -10.04 1.67 8.05
N LEU A 23 -9.28 0.68 8.55
CA LEU A 23 -9.82 -0.40 9.39
C LEU A 23 -10.40 0.14 10.71
N ALA A 24 -9.65 0.97 11.43
CA ALA A 24 -10.11 1.57 12.70
C ALA A 24 -11.36 2.41 12.49
N ARG A 25 -11.36 3.31 11.51
CA ARG A 25 -12.50 4.17 11.17
C ARG A 25 -13.74 3.36 10.78
N SER A 26 -13.55 2.30 9.98
CA SER A 26 -14.69 1.47 9.55
C SER A 26 -15.26 0.64 10.70
N LEU A 27 -14.41 0.08 11.57
CA LEU A 27 -14.84 -0.67 12.75
C LEU A 27 -15.50 0.25 13.79
N SER A 28 -15.05 1.51 13.95
CA SER A 28 -15.65 2.45 14.92
C SER A 28 -17.09 2.84 14.62
N LYS A 29 -17.52 2.70 13.35
CA LYS A 29 -18.93 2.89 12.96
C LYS A 29 -19.84 1.75 13.42
N ILE A 30 -19.27 0.59 13.75
CA ILE A 30 -20.01 -0.66 14.00
C ILE A 30 -19.92 -1.07 15.48
N ASN A 31 -18.78 -0.85 16.11
CA ASN A 31 -18.53 -1.26 17.49
C ASN A 31 -17.58 -0.27 18.20
N LEU A 32 -17.56 -0.34 19.52
CA LEU A 32 -16.55 0.38 20.29
C LEU A 32 -15.17 -0.17 19.96
N ILE A 33 -14.23 0.74 19.69
CA ILE A 33 -12.82 0.39 19.46
C ILE A 33 -11.90 1.20 20.37
N LYS A 34 -10.75 0.65 20.66
CA LYS A 34 -9.58 1.37 21.18
C LYS A 34 -8.38 1.06 20.31
N VAL A 35 -7.56 2.07 20.04
CA VAL A 35 -6.29 1.92 19.34
C VAL A 35 -5.14 2.13 20.32
N ILE A 36 -4.18 1.19 20.37
CA ILE A 36 -2.89 1.37 21.06
C ILE A 36 -1.80 1.42 20.00
N ALA A 37 -1.22 2.60 19.79
CA ALA A 37 -0.27 2.86 18.71
C ALA A 37 1.09 3.33 19.26
N ASP A 38 2.14 3.18 18.45
CA ASP A 38 3.45 3.79 18.76
C ASP A 38 3.32 5.32 18.72
N TYR A 39 4.02 6.00 19.65
CA TYR A 39 4.05 7.46 19.70
C TYR A 39 4.69 8.05 18.45
N LYS A 40 4.09 9.12 17.97
CA LYS A 40 4.59 9.99 16.89
C LYS A 40 4.40 11.44 17.30
N GLU A 41 5.38 12.25 17.00
CA GLU A 41 5.30 13.69 17.20
C GLU A 41 4.17 14.30 16.34
N GLY A 42 3.47 15.29 16.87
CA GLY A 42 2.36 15.95 16.18
C GLY A 42 1.09 15.09 16.04
N HIS A 43 0.93 14.05 16.89
CA HIS A 43 -0.25 13.16 16.83
C HIS A 43 -1.51 13.79 17.44
N GLU A 44 -1.35 14.83 18.27
CA GLU A 44 -2.40 15.35 19.15
C GLU A 44 -3.61 15.88 18.36
N GLU A 45 -3.36 16.64 17.30
CA GLU A 45 -4.42 17.17 16.43
C GLU A 45 -5.22 16.03 15.78
N PHE A 46 -4.54 15.03 15.25
CA PHE A 46 -5.18 13.87 14.65
C PHE A 46 -5.97 13.07 15.71
N ASP A 47 -5.35 12.78 16.86
CA ASP A 47 -5.99 11.98 17.91
C ASP A 47 -7.26 12.66 18.47
N ASN A 48 -7.29 14.00 18.51
CA ASN A 48 -8.45 14.78 18.92
C ASN A 48 -9.56 14.87 17.84
N SER A 49 -9.22 14.60 16.57
CA SER A 49 -10.17 14.67 15.46
C SER A 49 -11.03 13.41 15.29
N VAL A 50 -10.73 12.32 15.99
CA VAL A 50 -11.39 11.03 15.81
C VAL A 50 -12.36 10.71 16.94
N SER A 51 -13.38 9.88 16.68
CA SER A 51 -14.44 9.54 17.62
C SER A 51 -14.10 8.38 18.58
N PHE A 52 -12.93 7.79 18.48
CA PHE A 52 -12.51 6.66 19.30
C PHE A 52 -11.19 6.93 20.04
N SER A 53 -10.97 6.20 21.13
CA SER A 53 -9.79 6.40 21.98
C SER A 53 -8.52 5.88 21.32
N ILE A 54 -7.49 6.73 21.29
CA ILE A 54 -6.13 6.37 20.87
C ILE A 54 -5.19 6.55 22.06
N GLU A 55 -4.37 5.55 22.32
CA GLU A 55 -3.31 5.60 23.31
C GLU A 55 -1.94 5.45 22.63
N ARG A 56 -1.06 6.45 22.83
CA ARG A 56 0.25 6.51 22.21
C ARG A 56 1.34 6.06 23.16
N VAL A 57 2.07 5.01 22.79
CA VAL A 57 3.15 4.46 23.62
C VAL A 57 4.46 5.17 23.32
N LYS A 58 4.89 6.02 24.26
CA LYS A 58 6.17 6.79 24.20
C LYS A 58 7.38 5.94 24.63
N GLY A 59 8.57 6.48 24.36
CA GLY A 59 9.84 6.13 25.00
C GLY A 59 10.82 5.37 24.11
N ILE A 60 11.94 4.95 24.69
CA ILE A 60 13.11 4.37 23.99
C ILE A 60 12.66 3.18 23.13
N LYS A 61 13.05 3.19 21.85
CA LYS A 61 12.60 2.23 20.82
C LYS A 61 12.82 0.76 21.22
N ILE A 62 13.94 0.45 21.85
CA ILE A 62 14.29 -0.92 22.28
C ILE A 62 13.33 -1.44 23.34
N LEU A 63 12.91 -0.60 24.31
CA LEU A 63 12.03 -0.96 25.40
C LEU A 63 10.53 -0.80 25.05
N ARG A 64 10.20 -0.16 23.92
CA ARG A 64 8.83 0.13 23.53
C ARG A 64 7.95 -1.13 23.45
N LYS A 65 8.50 -2.23 22.94
CA LYS A 65 7.82 -3.51 22.85
C LYS A 65 7.30 -3.97 24.22
N TYR A 66 8.16 -3.94 25.24
CA TYR A 66 7.79 -4.40 26.59
C TYR A 66 6.76 -3.48 27.24
N ARG A 67 6.94 -2.17 27.15
CA ARG A 67 5.96 -1.20 27.67
C ARG A 67 4.62 -1.33 26.98
N LYS A 68 4.62 -1.43 25.66
CA LYS A 68 3.39 -1.59 24.88
C LYS A 68 2.66 -2.88 25.28
N SER A 69 3.38 -3.99 25.40
CA SER A 69 2.79 -5.26 25.84
C SER A 69 2.24 -5.18 27.24
N TYR A 70 2.94 -4.51 28.16
CA TYR A 70 2.45 -4.31 29.54
C TYR A 70 1.13 -3.53 29.54
N LEU A 71 1.07 -2.39 28.86
CA LEU A 71 -0.14 -1.58 28.75
C LEU A 71 -1.31 -2.35 28.12
N ILE A 72 -1.04 -3.12 27.07
CA ILE A 72 -2.08 -3.92 26.41
C ILE A 72 -2.59 -5.01 27.33
N ASN A 73 -1.71 -5.77 28.01
CA ASN A 73 -2.11 -6.83 28.92
C ASN A 73 -2.89 -6.27 30.12
N GLU A 74 -2.47 -5.15 30.67
CA GLU A 74 -3.19 -4.45 31.74
C GLU A 74 -4.58 -3.98 31.27
N TYR A 75 -4.65 -3.40 30.05
CA TYR A 75 -5.91 -2.97 29.47
C TYR A 75 -6.87 -4.14 29.23
N LEU A 76 -6.37 -5.26 28.71
CA LEU A 76 -7.16 -6.48 28.48
C LEU A 76 -7.71 -7.05 29.79
N ASN A 77 -6.90 -7.07 30.85
CA ASN A 77 -7.34 -7.56 32.18
C ASN A 77 -8.44 -6.67 32.78
N LYS A 78 -8.38 -5.36 32.57
CA LYS A 78 -9.39 -4.40 33.06
C LYS A 78 -10.66 -4.36 32.20
N ASN A 79 -10.63 -4.87 30.97
CA ASN A 79 -11.70 -4.77 30.00
C ASN A 79 -12.12 -6.12 29.42
N PRO A 80 -12.82 -6.97 30.20
CA PRO A 80 -13.22 -8.32 29.77
C PRO A 80 -14.22 -8.33 28.58
N LYS A 81 -14.80 -7.18 28.24
CA LYS A 81 -15.72 -7.01 27.10
C LYS A 81 -15.01 -6.93 25.74
N ILE A 82 -13.66 -6.94 25.72
CA ILE A 82 -12.90 -6.98 24.47
C ILE A 82 -13.10 -8.34 23.82
N GLN A 83 -13.62 -8.34 22.59
CA GLN A 83 -13.91 -9.54 21.81
C GLN A 83 -12.70 -10.02 21.01
N CYS A 84 -11.95 -9.07 20.47
CA CYS A 84 -10.82 -9.39 19.60
C CYS A 84 -9.70 -8.35 19.70
N VAL A 85 -8.45 -8.82 19.60
CA VAL A 85 -7.24 -8.02 19.44
C VAL A 85 -6.77 -8.12 17.99
N ILE A 86 -6.69 -6.98 17.29
CA ILE A 86 -6.28 -6.89 15.88
C ILE A 86 -4.91 -6.22 15.82
N ALA A 87 -3.92 -6.87 15.25
CA ALA A 87 -2.56 -6.34 15.17
C ALA A 87 -2.09 -6.16 13.72
N ASP A 88 -1.37 -5.08 13.46
CA ASP A 88 -0.75 -4.76 12.18
C ASP A 88 0.49 -5.59 11.85
N HIS A 89 1.03 -6.33 12.84
CA HIS A 89 2.31 -6.99 12.72
C HIS A 89 2.48 -8.04 13.83
N TRP A 90 3.08 -9.18 13.53
CA TRP A 90 3.31 -10.25 14.50
C TRP A 90 4.07 -9.80 15.77
N LYS A 91 5.01 -8.84 15.66
CA LYS A 91 5.71 -8.28 16.84
C LYS A 91 4.79 -7.56 17.81
N SER A 92 3.65 -7.08 17.35
CA SER A 92 2.66 -6.42 18.20
C SER A 92 1.92 -7.40 19.10
N LEU A 93 1.93 -8.70 18.75
CA LEU A 93 1.29 -9.79 19.52
C LEU A 93 2.28 -10.63 20.34
N GLU A 94 3.58 -10.51 20.11
CA GLU A 94 4.62 -11.42 20.65
C GLU A 94 4.57 -11.61 22.18
N LEU A 95 4.15 -10.60 22.94
CA LEU A 95 4.08 -10.64 24.40
C LEU A 95 2.67 -10.41 24.94
N ILE A 96 1.65 -10.53 24.07
CA ILE A 96 0.26 -10.36 24.49
C ILE A 96 -0.28 -11.68 25.04
N LYS A 97 -0.74 -11.62 26.31
CA LYS A 97 -1.31 -12.75 27.03
C LYS A 97 -2.82 -12.53 27.15
N THR A 98 -3.60 -13.20 26.31
CA THR A 98 -5.06 -13.12 26.36
C THR A 98 -5.71 -14.40 25.83
N LYS A 99 -6.90 -14.69 26.34
CA LYS A 99 -7.80 -15.72 25.80
C LYS A 99 -8.74 -15.15 24.71
N ASN A 100 -8.76 -13.83 24.54
CA ASN A 100 -9.58 -13.19 23.53
C ASN A 100 -9.04 -13.53 22.14
N LYS A 101 -9.94 -13.55 21.15
CA LYS A 101 -9.59 -13.75 19.75
C LYS A 101 -8.47 -12.80 19.32
N LYS A 102 -7.49 -13.31 18.57
CA LYS A 102 -6.34 -12.53 18.03
C LYS A 102 -6.30 -12.65 16.53
N ILE A 103 -6.21 -11.52 15.86
CA ILE A 103 -6.03 -11.44 14.41
C ILE A 103 -4.74 -10.68 14.13
N CYS A 104 -3.88 -11.26 13.28
CA CYS A 104 -2.65 -10.63 12.85
C CYS A 104 -2.69 -10.33 11.35
N LEU A 105 -2.54 -9.06 10.98
CA LEU A 105 -2.35 -8.67 9.59
C LEU A 105 -0.89 -8.88 9.19
N ILE A 106 -0.67 -9.36 7.96
CA ILE A 106 0.64 -9.56 7.36
C ILE A 106 0.70 -8.91 5.97
N HIS A 107 1.89 -8.34 5.63
CA HIS A 107 2.05 -7.44 4.49
C HIS A 107 3.24 -7.79 3.58
N SER A 108 3.78 -8.99 3.69
CA SER A 108 4.90 -9.58 2.96
C SER A 108 6.29 -9.37 3.56
N LYS A 109 6.81 -8.16 3.66
CA LYS A 109 8.21 -7.91 4.06
C LYS A 109 8.57 -8.49 5.43
N GLU A 110 7.69 -8.40 6.42
CA GLU A 110 7.92 -8.83 7.81
C GLU A 110 7.86 -10.34 8.00
N ILE A 111 7.36 -11.06 7.00
CA ILE A 111 7.32 -12.53 6.97
C ILE A 111 8.27 -13.12 5.91
N ASN A 112 8.81 -12.31 5.00
CA ASN A 112 9.74 -12.77 3.96
C ASN A 112 11.13 -13.04 4.55
N HIS A 113 11.29 -14.17 5.23
CA HIS A 113 12.49 -14.59 5.91
C HIS A 113 12.89 -16.02 5.57
N ILE A 114 14.19 -16.32 5.78
CA ILE A 114 14.74 -17.66 5.50
C ILE A 114 14.05 -18.68 6.42
N LYS A 115 13.45 -19.70 5.81
CA LYS A 115 12.81 -20.81 6.51
C LYS A 115 13.80 -21.49 7.48
N GLY A 116 13.35 -21.80 8.70
CA GLY A 116 14.18 -22.43 9.72
C GLY A 116 15.10 -21.49 10.51
N SER A 117 15.24 -20.20 10.10
CA SER A 117 16.00 -19.22 10.88
C SER A 117 15.38 -18.97 12.25
N ARG A 118 16.18 -18.44 13.21
CA ARG A 118 15.66 -18.05 14.54
C ARG A 118 14.47 -17.09 14.46
N LEU A 119 14.52 -16.16 13.50
CA LEU A 119 13.43 -15.21 13.29
C LEU A 119 12.19 -15.89 12.69
N ASN A 120 12.37 -16.83 11.74
CA ASN A 120 11.27 -17.64 11.22
C ASN A 120 10.57 -18.42 12.34
N LYS A 121 11.32 -19.14 13.18
CA LYS A 121 10.76 -19.90 14.32
C LYS A 121 9.91 -19.00 15.22
N LYS A 122 10.40 -17.79 15.50
CA LYS A 122 9.70 -16.80 16.32
C LYS A 122 8.42 -16.26 15.64
N ILE A 123 8.46 -16.02 14.34
CA ILE A 123 7.29 -15.62 13.56
C ILE A 123 6.22 -16.72 13.63
N LEU A 124 6.62 -17.98 13.42
CA LEU A 124 5.73 -19.14 13.47
C LEU A 124 5.13 -19.33 14.87
N GLU A 125 5.94 -19.19 15.93
CA GLU A 125 5.45 -19.25 17.30
C GLU A 125 4.32 -18.24 17.56
N VAL A 126 4.47 -16.99 17.08
CA VAL A 126 3.43 -15.97 17.27
C VAL A 126 2.23 -16.22 16.36
N LEU A 127 2.45 -16.49 15.07
CA LEU A 127 1.36 -16.57 14.08
C LEU A 127 0.57 -17.88 14.18
N ASN A 128 1.16 -18.97 14.70
CA ASN A 128 0.41 -20.19 15.00
C ASN A 128 -0.43 -20.08 16.29
N ASN A 129 -0.22 -19.03 17.09
CA ASN A 129 -0.99 -18.73 18.30
C ASN A 129 -2.03 -17.62 18.12
N VAL A 130 -2.36 -17.24 16.88
CA VAL A 130 -3.49 -16.34 16.56
C VAL A 130 -4.63 -17.15 15.93
N ASP A 131 -5.85 -16.65 16.06
CA ASP A 131 -7.03 -17.30 15.47
C ASP A 131 -7.04 -17.17 13.95
N HIS A 132 -6.71 -15.98 13.45
CA HIS A 132 -6.60 -15.72 12.02
C HIS A 132 -5.37 -14.88 11.68
N VAL A 133 -4.72 -15.25 10.56
CA VAL A 133 -3.70 -14.47 9.89
C VAL A 133 -4.32 -13.85 8.66
N VAL A 134 -4.39 -12.53 8.60
CA VAL A 134 -4.95 -11.80 7.46
C VAL A 134 -3.83 -11.37 6.52
N ALA A 135 -3.73 -12.00 5.37
CA ALA A 135 -2.81 -11.63 4.31
C ALA A 135 -3.42 -10.55 3.42
N ASN A 136 -2.65 -9.52 3.09
CA ASN A 136 -3.11 -8.41 2.25
C ASN A 136 -3.21 -8.76 0.76
N SER A 137 -2.73 -9.93 0.34
CA SER A 137 -2.79 -10.44 -1.04
C SER A 137 -2.60 -11.96 -1.09
N ASN A 138 -2.95 -12.58 -2.21
CA ASN A 138 -2.65 -13.99 -2.47
C ASN A 138 -1.13 -14.25 -2.50
N PHE A 139 -0.34 -13.30 -2.99
CA PHE A 139 1.12 -13.37 -2.90
C PHE A 139 1.60 -13.46 -1.45
N THR A 140 1.09 -12.60 -0.57
CA THR A 140 1.44 -12.61 0.86
C THR A 140 0.94 -13.90 1.55
N LYS A 141 -0.23 -14.42 1.16
CA LYS A 141 -0.72 -15.73 1.62
C LYS A 141 0.27 -16.83 1.25
N LYS A 142 0.74 -16.86 -0.01
CA LYS A 142 1.74 -17.84 -0.46
C LYS A 142 3.03 -17.75 0.34
N LEU A 143 3.55 -16.53 0.56
CA LEU A 143 4.73 -16.35 1.42
C LEU A 143 4.53 -16.90 2.84
N ALA A 144 3.34 -16.74 3.40
CA ALA A 144 3.02 -17.23 4.75
C ALA A 144 2.98 -18.77 4.79
N ILE A 145 2.40 -19.42 3.77
CA ILE A 145 2.38 -20.88 3.62
C ILE A 145 3.82 -21.41 3.46
N ASP A 146 4.62 -20.79 2.59
CA ASP A 146 6.02 -21.18 2.35
C ASP A 146 6.87 -21.04 3.62
N LEU A 147 6.54 -20.08 4.48
CA LEU A 147 7.17 -19.88 5.77
C LEU A 147 6.82 -21.00 6.78
N GLY A 148 5.67 -21.68 6.61
CA GLY A 148 5.19 -22.77 7.45
C GLY A 148 3.99 -22.42 8.32
N ILE A 149 3.23 -21.38 7.97
CA ILE A 149 1.96 -21.06 8.63
C ILE A 149 0.87 -21.94 8.03
N ASP A 150 -0.01 -22.49 8.90
CA ASP A 150 -1.13 -23.31 8.49
C ASP A 150 -2.08 -22.51 7.57
N GLU A 151 -2.31 -23.03 6.37
CA GLU A 151 -3.15 -22.39 5.35
C GLU A 151 -4.58 -22.14 5.83
N GLN A 152 -5.14 -23.03 6.65
CA GLN A 152 -6.50 -22.90 7.18
C GLN A 152 -6.69 -21.67 8.07
N ARG A 153 -5.60 -21.13 8.63
CA ARG A 153 -5.59 -19.91 9.45
C ARG A 153 -5.43 -18.64 8.63
N ILE A 154 -5.04 -18.77 7.33
CA ILE A 154 -4.72 -17.61 6.51
C ILE A 154 -5.92 -17.21 5.65
N ILE A 155 -6.37 -15.99 5.85
CA ILE A 155 -7.47 -15.40 5.09
C ILE A 155 -6.92 -14.23 4.29
N VAL A 156 -7.27 -14.14 3.01
CA VAL A 156 -6.89 -12.99 2.18
C VAL A 156 -7.96 -11.91 2.30
N ILE A 157 -7.57 -10.75 2.82
CA ILE A 157 -8.39 -9.54 2.80
C ILE A 157 -7.51 -8.41 2.26
N ASN A 158 -7.78 -8.01 1.03
CA ASN A 158 -7.06 -6.91 0.40
C ASN A 158 -7.32 -5.59 1.15
N PRO A 159 -6.37 -4.65 1.14
CA PRO A 159 -6.57 -3.31 1.70
C PRO A 159 -7.76 -2.59 1.09
N GLY A 160 -8.51 -1.89 1.93
CA GLY A 160 -9.52 -0.96 1.48
C GLY A 160 -8.93 0.38 1.05
N VAL A 161 -9.65 1.09 0.19
CA VAL A 161 -9.35 2.47 -0.21
C VAL A 161 -10.48 3.39 0.18
N ASP A 162 -10.15 4.64 0.41
CA ASP A 162 -11.15 5.69 0.69
C ASP A 162 -11.77 6.16 -0.62
N PRO A 163 -13.05 6.58 -0.62
CA PRO A 163 -13.67 7.16 -1.79
C PRO A 163 -12.89 8.37 -2.28
N VAL A 164 -12.85 8.57 -3.60
CA VAL A 164 -12.29 9.78 -4.17
C VAL A 164 -13.10 11.01 -3.76
N THR A 165 -12.40 12.07 -3.43
CA THR A 165 -12.99 13.38 -3.19
C THR A 165 -12.97 14.22 -4.47
N GLU A 166 -13.83 15.22 -4.56
CA GLU A 166 -13.79 16.20 -5.65
C GLU A 166 -12.45 16.93 -5.65
N ILE A 167 -11.79 16.97 -6.81
CA ILE A 167 -10.50 17.63 -6.96
C ILE A 167 -10.72 19.11 -7.24
N PRO A 168 -10.12 20.02 -6.45
CA PRO A 168 -10.26 21.46 -6.66
C PRO A 168 -9.78 21.88 -8.06
N LYS A 169 -10.50 22.78 -8.72
CA LYS A 169 -10.15 23.29 -10.06
C LYS A 169 -8.73 23.86 -10.15
N LYS A 170 -8.27 24.55 -9.10
CA LYS A 170 -6.91 25.07 -9.01
C LYS A 170 -5.84 23.99 -9.12
N ASP A 171 -6.09 22.80 -8.52
CA ASP A 171 -5.15 21.69 -8.54
C ASP A 171 -5.18 20.96 -9.89
N LEU A 172 -6.36 20.89 -10.54
CA LEU A 172 -6.47 20.41 -11.93
C LEU A 172 -5.69 21.30 -12.90
N SER A 173 -5.81 22.65 -12.77
CA SER A 173 -5.05 23.60 -13.61
C SER A 173 -3.55 23.46 -13.36
N LYS A 174 -3.13 23.38 -12.10
CA LYS A 174 -1.72 23.19 -11.75
C LYS A 174 -1.14 21.87 -12.25
N ALA A 175 -1.94 20.81 -12.26
CA ALA A 175 -1.55 19.53 -12.83
C ALA A 175 -1.30 19.65 -14.34
N GLU A 176 -2.16 20.35 -15.09
CA GLU A 176 -1.95 20.58 -16.54
C GLU A 176 -0.68 21.41 -16.81
N GLU A 177 -0.37 22.41 -15.98
CA GLU A 177 0.88 23.18 -16.08
C GLU A 177 2.10 22.27 -15.90
N ILE A 178 2.08 21.37 -14.91
CA ILE A 178 3.17 20.42 -14.66
C ILE A 178 3.32 19.44 -15.82
N LEU A 179 2.20 19.00 -16.40
CA LEU A 179 2.15 18.04 -17.51
C LEU A 179 2.47 18.69 -18.87
N LYS A 180 2.65 20.02 -18.91
CA LYS A 180 3.15 20.78 -20.07
C LYS A 180 2.42 20.49 -21.39
N GLY A 181 1.12 20.19 -21.36
CA GLY A 181 0.34 19.84 -22.54
C GLY A 181 0.73 18.50 -23.20
N LYS A 182 1.58 17.70 -22.57
CA LYS A 182 2.00 16.38 -23.07
C LYS A 182 0.79 15.45 -23.19
N LYS A 183 0.78 14.57 -24.20
CA LYS A 183 -0.37 13.70 -24.53
C LYS A 183 -0.27 12.33 -23.89
N GLN A 184 0.90 11.70 -23.92
CA GLN A 184 1.12 10.39 -23.29
C GLN A 184 1.69 10.60 -21.88
N ARG A 185 0.84 10.42 -20.88
CA ARG A 185 1.11 10.79 -19.47
C ARG A 185 1.19 9.55 -18.60
N LEU A 186 2.38 9.19 -18.20
CA LEU A 186 2.64 8.11 -17.24
C LEU A 186 2.87 8.70 -15.83
N ILE A 187 2.45 7.98 -14.81
CA ILE A 187 2.64 8.42 -13.43
C ILE A 187 2.99 7.25 -12.51
N THR A 188 3.88 7.51 -11.55
CA THR A 188 4.10 6.65 -10.36
C THR A 188 3.96 7.49 -9.10
N VAL A 189 3.19 6.98 -8.14
CA VAL A 189 3.10 7.55 -6.78
C VAL A 189 3.66 6.53 -5.81
N SER A 190 4.91 6.70 -5.38
CA SER A 190 5.57 5.76 -4.48
C SER A 190 6.85 6.34 -3.88
N ARG A 191 7.39 5.71 -2.82
CA ARG A 191 8.74 6.04 -2.36
C ARG A 191 9.79 5.69 -3.42
N PHE A 192 10.85 6.49 -3.54
CA PHE A 192 11.99 6.21 -4.42
C PHE A 192 12.84 5.08 -3.85
N GLU A 193 12.33 3.85 -3.95
CA GLU A 193 12.99 2.61 -3.55
C GLU A 193 13.29 1.75 -4.78
N LYS A 194 14.44 1.08 -4.82
CA LYS A 194 14.85 0.21 -5.94
C LYS A 194 13.77 -0.78 -6.37
N ARG A 195 13.04 -1.36 -5.40
CA ARG A 195 11.95 -2.28 -5.70
C ARG A 195 10.79 -1.70 -6.50
N LYS A 196 10.61 -0.37 -6.49
CA LYS A 196 9.55 0.33 -7.25
C LYS A 196 9.90 0.51 -8.73
N ASN A 197 11.17 0.33 -9.05
CA ASN A 197 11.69 0.17 -10.40
C ASN A 197 11.54 1.38 -11.34
N HIS A 198 11.59 2.58 -10.77
CA HIS A 198 11.59 3.83 -11.55
C HIS A 198 12.68 3.84 -12.63
N GLU A 199 13.84 3.25 -12.33
CA GLU A 199 15.00 3.17 -13.22
C GLU A 199 14.62 2.53 -14.57
N LYS A 200 13.98 1.36 -14.55
CA LYS A 200 13.60 0.68 -15.81
C LYS A 200 12.48 1.41 -16.55
N VAL A 201 11.58 2.09 -15.85
CA VAL A 201 10.58 2.94 -16.51
C VAL A 201 11.27 4.09 -17.23
N ILE A 202 12.25 4.78 -16.60
CA ILE A 202 13.04 5.84 -17.24
C ILE A 202 13.79 5.32 -18.47
N MET A 203 14.38 4.11 -18.38
CA MET A 203 15.04 3.48 -19.52
C MET A 203 14.04 3.18 -20.65
N ALA A 204 12.83 2.74 -20.35
CA ALA A 204 11.79 2.52 -21.36
C ALA A 204 11.36 3.83 -22.05
N ILE A 205 11.26 4.93 -21.28
CA ILE A 205 10.92 6.25 -21.83
C ILE A 205 11.94 6.71 -22.89
N ARG A 206 13.23 6.35 -22.75
CA ARG A 206 14.24 6.66 -23.78
C ARG A 206 13.84 6.15 -25.17
N ASN A 207 13.33 4.92 -25.25
CA ASN A 207 12.93 4.34 -26.53
C ASN A 207 11.52 4.83 -26.95
N LEU A 208 10.63 5.04 -25.95
CA LEU A 208 9.26 5.48 -26.19
C LEU A 208 9.18 6.90 -26.77
N LYS A 209 10.10 7.81 -26.42
CA LYS A 209 10.09 9.18 -26.94
C LYS A 209 10.24 9.28 -28.48
N GLU A 210 10.79 8.25 -29.11
CA GLU A 210 10.95 8.20 -30.56
C GLU A 210 9.59 7.97 -31.27
N ILE A 211 8.68 7.25 -30.63
CA ILE A 211 7.33 6.97 -31.16
C ILE A 211 6.24 7.84 -30.50
N TYR A 212 6.52 8.34 -29.29
CA TYR A 212 5.64 9.25 -28.54
C TYR A 212 6.42 10.50 -28.10
N PRO A 213 6.67 11.48 -29.00
CA PRO A 213 7.45 12.69 -28.66
C PRO A 213 6.84 13.50 -27.52
N ASP A 214 5.52 13.41 -27.34
CA ASP A 214 4.78 14.07 -26.27
C ASP A 214 4.65 13.25 -24.99
N ILE A 215 5.51 12.23 -24.81
CA ILE A 215 5.47 11.42 -23.59
C ILE A 215 6.04 12.19 -22.39
N ILE A 216 5.39 12.03 -21.24
CA ILE A 216 5.88 12.51 -19.94
C ILE A 216 5.67 11.44 -18.87
N TYR A 217 6.65 11.28 -18.00
CA TYR A 217 6.58 10.40 -16.83
C TYR A 217 6.75 11.23 -15.56
N THR A 218 5.71 11.28 -14.75
CA THR A 218 5.69 11.98 -13.46
C THR A 218 5.94 11.01 -12.31
N CYS A 219 6.99 11.27 -11.53
CA CYS A 219 7.38 10.50 -10.37
C CYS A 219 7.05 11.29 -9.10
N ILE A 220 6.06 10.87 -8.32
CA ILE A 220 5.69 11.51 -7.05
C ILE A 220 6.14 10.63 -5.89
N GLY A 221 6.96 11.18 -4.97
CA GLY A 221 7.35 10.41 -3.81
C GLY A 221 8.40 11.04 -2.92
N ARG A 222 8.78 10.27 -1.90
CA ARG A 222 9.86 10.59 -0.97
C ARG A 222 10.97 9.56 -1.07
N GLY A 223 12.16 9.92 -0.63
CA GLY A 223 13.33 9.07 -0.66
C GLY A 223 14.45 9.66 -1.51
N ASP A 224 15.49 8.87 -1.75
CA ASP A 224 16.65 9.29 -2.53
C ASP A 224 16.38 9.06 -4.02
N ASP A 225 16.38 10.15 -4.81
CA ASP A 225 16.19 10.15 -6.26
C ASP A 225 17.43 10.62 -7.03
N GLU A 226 18.55 10.83 -6.36
CA GLU A 226 19.77 11.38 -7.00
C GLU A 226 20.27 10.51 -8.15
N ASN A 227 20.30 9.20 -7.97
CA ASN A 227 20.72 8.29 -9.02
C ASN A 227 19.74 8.27 -10.19
N LEU A 228 18.44 8.45 -9.94
CA LEU A 228 17.43 8.55 -11.00
C LEU A 228 17.59 9.85 -11.80
N LYS A 229 17.88 10.96 -11.12
CA LYS A 229 18.16 12.26 -11.78
C LYS A 229 19.42 12.21 -12.64
N LYS A 230 20.48 11.56 -12.15
CA LYS A 230 21.70 11.34 -12.95
C LYS A 230 21.40 10.53 -14.22
N LEU A 231 20.60 9.46 -14.09
CA LEU A 231 20.18 8.65 -15.23
C LEU A 231 19.35 9.46 -16.24
N VAL A 232 18.48 10.35 -15.78
CA VAL A 232 17.68 11.23 -16.64
C VAL A 232 18.58 12.14 -17.46
N ILE A 233 19.60 12.75 -16.86
CA ILE A 233 20.59 13.61 -17.54
C ILE A 233 21.41 12.79 -18.55
N GLU A 234 21.92 11.63 -18.14
CA GLU A 234 22.69 10.71 -19.01
C GLU A 234 21.90 10.31 -20.26
N LEU A 235 20.60 10.05 -20.09
CA LEU A 235 19.71 9.64 -21.18
C LEU A 235 19.08 10.83 -21.95
N LYS A 236 19.35 12.08 -21.56
CA LYS A 236 18.78 13.29 -22.15
C LYS A 236 17.25 13.27 -22.14
N LEU A 237 16.67 13.06 -20.95
CA LEU A 237 15.22 12.91 -20.74
C LEU A 237 14.63 14.00 -19.82
N GLU A 238 15.30 15.14 -19.63
CA GLU A 238 14.89 16.21 -18.72
C GLU A 238 13.51 16.79 -19.08
N GLU A 239 13.14 16.75 -20.36
CA GLU A 239 11.82 17.20 -20.83
C GLU A 239 10.72 16.14 -20.69
N GLN A 240 11.08 14.87 -20.50
CA GLN A 240 10.15 13.75 -20.39
C GLN A 240 9.91 13.28 -18.95
N ILE A 241 10.76 13.67 -18.00
CA ILE A 241 10.70 13.16 -16.63
C ILE A 241 10.52 14.30 -15.64
N VAL A 242 9.53 14.16 -14.75
CA VAL A 242 9.26 15.11 -13.67
C VAL A 242 9.31 14.40 -12.33
N PHE A 243 10.16 14.88 -11.42
CA PHE A 243 10.21 14.41 -10.03
C PHE A 243 9.53 15.42 -9.12
N LEU A 244 8.57 14.96 -8.33
CA LEU A 244 7.82 15.79 -7.39
C LEU A 244 7.92 15.19 -5.97
N ARG A 245 8.18 16.07 -4.99
CA ARG A 245 8.25 15.71 -3.57
C ARG A 245 7.24 16.53 -2.77
N ASP A 246 6.78 15.96 -1.68
CA ASP A 246 5.89 16.64 -0.72
C ASP A 246 4.68 17.32 -1.38
N VAL A 247 4.11 16.66 -2.40
CA VAL A 247 2.95 17.14 -3.15
C VAL A 247 1.70 17.05 -2.27
N PRO A 248 0.90 18.12 -2.14
CA PRO A 248 -0.40 18.07 -1.48
C PRO A 248 -1.31 17.00 -2.10
N ASN A 249 -2.17 16.39 -1.27
CA ASN A 249 -3.01 15.28 -1.71
C ASN A 249 -3.90 15.65 -2.91
N ASP A 250 -4.50 16.84 -2.92
CA ASP A 250 -5.38 17.27 -4.02
C ASP A 250 -4.60 17.40 -5.34
N LEU A 251 -3.40 17.99 -5.30
CA LEU A 251 -2.54 18.07 -6.50
C LEU A 251 -2.04 16.69 -6.93
N LYS A 252 -1.66 15.81 -5.99
CA LYS A 252 -1.32 14.41 -6.30
C LYS A 252 -2.48 13.71 -7.00
N ASN A 253 -3.69 13.86 -6.48
CA ASN A 253 -4.90 13.27 -7.06
C ASN A 253 -5.21 13.85 -8.43
N ALA A 254 -5.01 15.18 -8.62
CA ALA A 254 -5.15 15.83 -9.93
C ALA A 254 -4.17 15.27 -10.96
N LEU A 255 -2.90 15.10 -10.59
CA LEU A 255 -1.88 14.52 -11.48
C LEU A 255 -2.20 13.07 -11.85
N VAL A 256 -2.69 12.26 -10.91
CA VAL A 256 -3.15 10.89 -11.19
C VAL A 256 -4.34 10.94 -12.16
N ALA A 257 -5.38 11.72 -11.86
CA ALA A 257 -6.58 11.83 -12.67
C ALA A 257 -6.34 12.35 -14.10
N LYS A 258 -5.26 13.09 -14.32
CA LYS A 258 -4.84 13.64 -15.62
C LYS A 258 -3.83 12.76 -16.37
N SER A 259 -3.45 11.62 -15.80
CA SER A 259 -2.54 10.67 -16.43
C SER A 259 -3.31 9.64 -17.29
N ASN A 260 -2.59 8.96 -18.20
CA ASN A 260 -3.17 7.89 -19.03
C ASN A 260 -2.91 6.50 -18.41
N VAL A 261 -1.73 6.33 -17.77
CA VAL A 261 -1.30 5.05 -17.20
C VAL A 261 -0.58 5.29 -15.89
N PHE A 262 -0.98 4.56 -14.85
CA PHE A 262 -0.21 4.42 -13.63
C PHE A 262 0.81 3.28 -13.80
N ILE A 263 2.09 3.54 -13.56
CA ILE A 263 3.13 2.53 -13.81
C ILE A 263 4.02 2.32 -12.60
N MET A 264 4.08 1.10 -12.09
CA MET A 264 4.96 0.69 -11.01
C MET A 264 5.32 -0.79 -11.16
N PRO A 265 6.22 -1.16 -12.11
CA PRO A 265 6.60 -2.53 -12.42
C PRO A 265 7.55 -3.06 -11.36
N SER A 266 7.04 -3.20 -10.13
CA SER A 266 7.80 -3.56 -8.93
C SER A 266 8.51 -4.90 -9.08
N ILE A 267 9.72 -4.98 -8.51
CA ILE A 267 10.55 -6.18 -8.45
C ILE A 267 10.84 -6.59 -7.02
N ILE A 268 11.30 -7.81 -6.83
CA ILE A 268 11.88 -8.22 -5.55
C ILE A 268 13.28 -7.60 -5.43
N HIS A 269 13.48 -6.77 -4.41
CA HIS A 269 14.80 -6.26 -4.07
C HIS A 269 15.18 -6.67 -2.65
N LYS A 270 16.15 -7.57 -2.52
CA LYS A 270 16.51 -8.24 -1.25
C LYS A 270 15.28 -8.96 -0.66
N LYS A 271 14.79 -8.51 0.51
CA LYS A 271 13.58 -9.05 1.16
C LYS A 271 12.34 -8.17 0.95
N SER A 272 12.51 -7.07 0.23
CA SER A 272 11.43 -6.10 0.02
C SER A 272 10.71 -6.41 -1.27
N VAL A 273 9.41 -6.54 -1.19
CA VAL A 273 8.50 -6.84 -2.31
C VAL A 273 7.24 -6.01 -2.15
N GLU A 274 6.51 -5.77 -3.24
CA GLU A 274 5.19 -5.14 -3.18
C GLU A 274 4.18 -6.14 -2.61
N GLY A 275 3.57 -5.80 -1.47
CA GLY A 275 2.62 -6.70 -0.81
C GLY A 275 1.26 -6.76 -1.49
N PHE A 276 0.79 -5.63 -2.02
CA PHE A 276 -0.49 -5.49 -2.72
C PHE A 276 -0.43 -4.34 -3.73
N GLY A 277 -0.01 -3.15 -3.29
CA GLY A 277 0.04 -1.96 -4.13
C GLY A 277 -1.26 -1.15 -4.10
N ILE A 278 -1.63 -0.61 -2.94
CA ILE A 278 -2.83 0.25 -2.77
C ILE A 278 -2.89 1.34 -3.85
N ALA A 279 -1.73 1.90 -4.25
CA ALA A 279 -1.66 2.96 -5.26
C ALA A 279 -2.24 2.56 -6.63
N PHE A 280 -2.25 1.27 -6.98
CA PHE A 280 -2.93 0.78 -8.20
C PHE A 280 -4.44 0.98 -8.10
N VAL A 281 -5.01 0.67 -6.94
CA VAL A 281 -6.46 0.83 -6.71
C VAL A 281 -6.81 2.32 -6.61
N GLU A 282 -5.96 3.13 -5.94
CA GLU A 282 -6.13 4.58 -5.88
C GLU A 282 -6.15 5.21 -7.29
N ALA A 283 -5.27 4.75 -8.20
CA ALA A 283 -5.28 5.19 -9.60
C ALA A 283 -6.53 4.71 -10.35
N ALA A 284 -6.92 3.45 -10.12
CA ALA A 284 -8.11 2.86 -10.74
C ALA A 284 -9.40 3.61 -10.39
N GLN A 285 -9.52 4.19 -9.19
CA GLN A 285 -10.68 5.02 -8.81
C GLN A 285 -10.87 6.25 -9.72
N TYR A 286 -9.77 6.76 -10.29
CA TYR A 286 -9.81 7.85 -11.29
C TYR A 286 -9.98 7.35 -12.73
N GLY A 287 -10.13 6.04 -12.93
CA GLY A 287 -10.22 5.45 -14.27
C GLY A 287 -8.86 5.35 -14.97
N ILE A 288 -7.79 5.24 -14.21
CA ILE A 288 -6.43 5.10 -14.74
C ILE A 288 -6.00 3.64 -14.63
N PRO A 289 -5.77 2.94 -15.76
CA PRO A 289 -5.28 1.58 -15.75
C PRO A 289 -3.82 1.54 -15.28
N SER A 290 -3.37 0.37 -14.83
CA SER A 290 -2.07 0.24 -14.22
C SER A 290 -1.17 -0.77 -14.92
N ILE A 291 0.15 -0.48 -14.94
CA ILE A 291 1.17 -1.48 -15.25
C ILE A 291 1.86 -1.86 -13.92
N GLY A 292 1.72 -3.12 -13.52
CA GLY A 292 2.29 -3.68 -12.30
C GLY A 292 3.32 -4.77 -12.59
N GLY A 293 4.24 -5.00 -11.65
CA GLY A 293 5.22 -6.09 -11.76
C GLY A 293 4.62 -7.45 -11.35
N LYS A 294 5.02 -8.53 -12.02
CA LYS A 294 4.62 -9.91 -11.69
C LYS A 294 5.12 -10.39 -10.33
N ASP A 295 6.21 -9.78 -9.84
CA ASP A 295 6.83 -10.13 -8.57
C ASP A 295 6.13 -9.40 -7.43
N GLY A 296 5.18 -10.05 -6.76
CA GLY A 296 4.46 -9.48 -5.62
C GLY A 296 2.95 -9.52 -5.75
N GLY A 297 2.26 -8.68 -4.99
CA GLY A 297 0.81 -8.67 -4.87
C GLY A 297 0.08 -7.79 -5.90
N ALA A 298 0.74 -7.26 -6.93
CA ALA A 298 0.10 -6.39 -7.93
C ALA A 298 -1.06 -7.09 -8.66
N ALA A 299 -0.97 -8.41 -8.90
CA ALA A 299 -2.02 -9.20 -9.53
C ALA A 299 -3.33 -9.32 -8.71
N ASP A 300 -3.31 -8.95 -7.44
CA ASP A 300 -4.53 -8.85 -6.63
C ASP A 300 -5.26 -7.52 -6.85
N ALA A 301 -4.52 -6.47 -7.25
CA ALA A 301 -5.06 -5.14 -7.52
C ALA A 301 -5.38 -4.92 -9.00
N ILE A 302 -4.64 -5.60 -9.90
CA ILE A 302 -4.72 -5.45 -11.35
C ILE A 302 -5.18 -6.77 -11.96
N ILE A 303 -6.26 -6.76 -12.71
CA ILE A 303 -6.70 -7.88 -13.55
C ILE A 303 -5.98 -7.71 -14.89
N HIS A 304 -5.01 -8.60 -15.17
CA HIS A 304 -4.21 -8.58 -16.40
C HIS A 304 -5.12 -8.59 -17.64
N ASP A 305 -4.78 -7.81 -18.65
CA ASP A 305 -5.51 -7.62 -19.91
C ASP A 305 -6.97 -7.14 -19.75
N LYS A 306 -7.30 -6.61 -18.56
CA LYS A 306 -8.65 -6.04 -18.32
C LYS A 306 -8.62 -4.69 -17.61
N THR A 307 -7.91 -4.60 -16.47
CA THR A 307 -7.80 -3.35 -15.70
C THR A 307 -6.40 -2.75 -15.75
N GLY A 308 -5.51 -3.41 -16.47
CA GLY A 308 -4.11 -3.06 -16.60
C GLY A 308 -3.28 -4.24 -17.08
N ILE A 309 -1.97 -4.09 -17.05
CA ILE A 309 -1.01 -5.08 -17.55
C ILE A 309 -0.05 -5.48 -16.41
N ILE A 310 0.18 -6.80 -16.26
CA ILE A 310 1.21 -7.34 -15.39
C ILE A 310 2.42 -7.70 -16.25
N VAL A 311 3.57 -7.11 -15.92
CA VAL A 311 4.82 -7.26 -16.68
C VAL A 311 5.93 -7.87 -15.79
N ASP A 312 6.93 -8.47 -16.43
CA ASP A 312 8.18 -8.78 -15.75
C ASP A 312 8.99 -7.49 -15.52
N GLY A 313 8.97 -6.98 -14.30
CA GLY A 313 9.74 -5.78 -13.94
C GLY A 313 11.26 -5.92 -14.14
N ASN A 314 11.79 -7.14 -14.28
CA ASN A 314 13.20 -7.38 -14.58
C ASN A 314 13.49 -7.31 -16.10
N ASN A 315 12.49 -7.37 -16.96
CA ASN A 315 12.62 -7.31 -18.41
C ASN A 315 12.19 -5.92 -18.92
N LEU A 316 13.13 -5.19 -19.54
CA LEU A 316 12.87 -3.85 -20.07
C LEU A 316 11.91 -3.89 -21.26
N ASP A 317 12.03 -4.89 -22.12
CA ASP A 317 11.19 -5.03 -23.32
C ASP A 317 9.74 -5.34 -22.94
N ASP A 318 9.51 -6.07 -21.86
CA ASP A 318 8.17 -6.36 -21.35
C ASP A 318 7.51 -5.09 -20.77
N ILE A 319 8.28 -4.28 -20.03
CA ILE A 319 7.81 -2.96 -19.56
C ILE A 319 7.49 -2.05 -20.76
N TYR A 320 8.38 -1.98 -21.74
CA TYR A 320 8.19 -1.18 -22.95
C TYR A 320 6.93 -1.62 -23.70
N SER A 321 6.79 -2.92 -23.97
CA SER A 321 5.64 -3.48 -24.68
C SER A 321 4.31 -3.23 -23.94
N GLY A 322 4.29 -3.38 -22.62
CA GLY A 322 3.11 -3.06 -21.82
C GLY A 322 2.70 -1.59 -21.87
N ILE A 323 3.66 -0.66 -21.94
CA ILE A 323 3.36 0.77 -22.13
C ILE A 323 2.80 1.03 -23.54
N VAL A 324 3.45 0.48 -24.57
CA VAL A 324 2.99 0.62 -25.96
C VAL A 324 1.58 0.06 -26.13
N ASP A 325 1.31 -1.12 -25.56
CA ASP A 325 -0.01 -1.75 -25.69
C ASP A 325 -1.13 -0.88 -25.09
N LEU A 326 -0.95 -0.34 -23.88
CA LEU A 326 -1.96 0.54 -23.29
C LEU A 326 -2.12 1.89 -24.01
N LEU A 327 -1.03 2.44 -24.56
CA LEU A 327 -1.08 3.73 -25.27
C LEU A 327 -1.59 3.60 -26.71
N SER A 328 -1.40 2.42 -27.34
CA SER A 328 -1.86 2.14 -28.69
C SER A 328 -3.38 2.22 -28.77
N GLU A 329 -3.89 2.89 -29.80
CA GLU A 329 -5.34 3.03 -30.04
C GLU A 329 -6.13 3.55 -28.82
N ASN A 330 -5.43 4.20 -27.88
CA ASN A 330 -6.00 4.68 -26.62
C ASN A 330 -6.65 3.57 -25.75
N LYS A 331 -6.15 2.35 -25.80
CA LYS A 331 -6.66 1.22 -24.98
C LYS A 331 -6.75 1.55 -23.49
N PHE A 332 -5.90 2.47 -23.00
CA PHE A 332 -5.98 2.94 -21.62
C PHE A 332 -7.37 3.48 -21.24
N ILE A 333 -8.19 3.93 -22.17
CA ILE A 333 -9.56 4.41 -21.90
C ILE A 333 -10.46 3.23 -21.49
N GLU A 334 -10.46 2.15 -22.27
CA GLU A 334 -11.26 0.95 -22.00
C GLU A 334 -10.80 0.26 -20.70
N PHE A 335 -9.49 0.04 -20.58
CA PHE A 335 -8.88 -0.56 -19.38
C PHE A 335 -9.13 0.31 -18.15
N GLY A 336 -9.08 1.62 -18.28
CA GLY A 336 -9.35 2.58 -17.21
C GLY A 336 -10.81 2.50 -16.74
N LYS A 337 -11.77 2.36 -17.64
CA LYS A 337 -13.17 2.13 -17.27
C LYS A 337 -13.32 0.85 -16.46
N ALA A 338 -12.77 -0.25 -16.94
CA ALA A 338 -12.80 -1.53 -16.24
C ALA A 338 -12.07 -1.45 -14.88
N ALA A 339 -10.94 -0.73 -14.80
CA ALA A 339 -10.22 -0.50 -13.57
C ALA A 339 -11.07 0.26 -12.54
N LYS A 340 -11.77 1.33 -12.98
CA LYS A 340 -12.67 2.09 -12.12
C LYS A 340 -13.81 1.25 -11.58
N GLU A 341 -14.43 0.44 -12.42
CA GLU A 341 -15.50 -0.48 -12.01
C GLU A 341 -14.97 -1.50 -10.97
N ASN A 342 -13.77 -2.07 -11.21
CA ASN A 342 -13.15 -3.02 -10.31
C ASN A 342 -12.73 -2.37 -8.97
N SER A 343 -12.33 -1.10 -8.96
CA SER A 343 -11.87 -0.40 -7.75
C SER A 343 -12.94 -0.37 -6.64
N ALA A 344 -14.23 -0.37 -7.01
CA ALA A 344 -15.35 -0.45 -6.07
C ALA A 344 -15.38 -1.74 -5.22
N ASN A 345 -14.62 -2.78 -5.60
CA ASN A 345 -14.49 -4.00 -4.79
C ASN A 345 -13.56 -3.79 -3.58
N PHE A 346 -12.78 -2.71 -3.59
CA PHE A 346 -11.85 -2.35 -2.54
C PHE A 346 -12.37 -1.21 -1.64
N ASP A 347 -13.61 -0.76 -1.80
CA ASP A 347 -14.22 0.21 -0.90
C ASP A 347 -14.27 -0.33 0.54
N TRP A 348 -13.98 0.51 1.51
CA TRP A 348 -13.97 0.12 2.92
C TRP A 348 -15.29 -0.52 3.38
N ASP A 349 -16.43 -0.10 2.83
CA ASP A 349 -17.73 -0.66 3.20
C ASP A 349 -17.86 -2.15 2.79
N LYS A 350 -17.20 -2.56 1.69
CA LYS A 350 -17.11 -3.97 1.29
C LYS A 350 -16.01 -4.73 2.03
N ILE A 351 -14.86 -4.09 2.19
CA ILE A 351 -13.71 -4.72 2.86
C ILE A 351 -14.02 -5.01 4.32
N ILE A 352 -14.71 -4.10 5.02
CA ILE A 352 -15.06 -4.30 6.42
C ILE A 352 -15.97 -5.50 6.65
N GLN A 353 -16.84 -5.84 5.69
CA GLN A 353 -17.70 -7.04 5.78
C GLN A 353 -16.86 -8.33 5.82
N LYS A 354 -15.72 -8.37 5.13
CA LYS A 354 -14.81 -9.51 5.19
C LYS A 354 -14.17 -9.63 6.58
N TYR A 355 -13.80 -8.52 7.20
CA TYR A 355 -13.29 -8.50 8.57
C TYR A 355 -14.36 -8.94 9.58
N LEU A 356 -15.61 -8.48 9.44
CA LEU A 356 -16.68 -8.84 10.36
C LEU A 356 -16.95 -10.35 10.41
N LYS A 357 -16.79 -11.05 9.27
CA LYS A 357 -16.93 -12.53 9.22
C LYS A 357 -15.92 -13.27 10.10
N ILE A 358 -14.77 -12.69 10.35
CA ILE A 358 -13.71 -13.29 11.16
C ILE A 358 -13.62 -12.68 12.56
N LEU A 359 -14.29 -11.57 12.83
CA LEU A 359 -14.35 -10.91 14.13
C LEU A 359 -15.45 -11.51 15.01
N ASN A 360 -16.53 -11.93 14.41
CA ASN A 360 -17.63 -12.66 15.05
C ASN A 360 -17.31 -14.15 15.07
#